data_d5798f41a83176c6a376f8d90d77aab8
#
_entry.id   d5798f41a83176c6a376f8d90d77aab8
#
_cell.length_a   1.000
_cell.length_b   1.000
_cell.length_c   1.000
_cell.angle_alpha   90.00
_cell.angle_beta   90.00
_cell.angle_gamma   90.00
#
_symmetry.space_group_name_H-M   'P 1'
#
loop_
_entity.id
_entity.type
_entity.pdbx_description
1 polymer ?
#
loop_
_entity_poly.entity_id
_entity_poly.type
_entity_poly.pdbx_seq_one_letter_code
_entity_poly.pdbx_strand_id
1 'polypeptide(L)'
;MPTIKEVKERLATIDRLDHPLFEELIADGRAGVQAAISKRKRELQKQVDEDLRLEKMLAYEKELYAQGIQLIAGVDEVGRGPLAGPVVAVAVILPENCKIPGLNDSKKIPKSKHQAIYQAVLEQALSVGIGVKDNQVIDQVNIYEATKLAMLEAIQELDQQPQHLLIDAMKLDLPISQTSIIKGDANSLSIAAASVVAKVTRDQMMAAYDQEYPGYDFGQNAGYGTSNHLEGLERHGVTPIHRRSFEPIKSMTNFD
;
A
#
# COMPACT_ATOMS: atom_id res chain seq x y z
N MET A 1 -39.63 19.38 21.93
CA MET A 1 -38.21 19.32 21.56
C MET A 1 -37.87 17.87 21.21
N PRO A 2 -37.16 17.61 20.13
CA PRO A 2 -36.73 16.24 19.81
C PRO A 2 -35.85 15.66 20.92
N THR A 3 -35.90 14.36 21.10
CA THR A 3 -34.99 13.64 22.01
C THR A 3 -33.58 13.69 21.53
N ILE A 4 -32.59 13.48 22.40
CA ILE A 4 -31.18 13.43 22.01
C ILE A 4 -30.93 12.31 20.98
N LYS A 5 -31.69 11.20 21.03
CA LYS A 5 -31.64 10.10 20.08
C LYS A 5 -32.08 10.57 18.69
N GLU A 6 -33.22 11.22 18.57
CA GLU A 6 -33.72 11.77 17.31
C GLU A 6 -32.79 12.82 16.72
N VAL A 7 -32.18 13.67 17.56
CA VAL A 7 -31.15 14.62 17.13
C VAL A 7 -29.93 13.91 16.51
N LYS A 8 -29.43 12.85 17.17
CA LYS A 8 -28.31 12.08 16.63
C LYS A 8 -28.64 11.39 15.31
N GLU A 9 -29.87 10.87 15.16
CA GLU A 9 -30.34 10.25 13.93
C GLU A 9 -30.41 11.30 12.79
N ARG A 10 -30.95 12.48 13.05
CA ARG A 10 -30.96 13.60 12.08
C ARG A 10 -29.53 14.07 11.72
N LEU A 11 -28.63 14.20 12.70
CA LEU A 11 -27.24 14.57 12.45
C LEU A 11 -26.49 13.52 11.63
N ALA A 12 -26.81 12.24 11.77
CA ALA A 12 -26.16 11.16 11.01
C ALA A 12 -26.42 11.25 9.49
N THR A 13 -27.51 11.86 9.07
CA THR A 13 -27.87 12.04 7.63
C THR A 13 -27.19 13.24 6.98
N ILE A 14 -26.51 14.10 7.74
CA ILE A 14 -25.82 15.27 7.20
C ILE A 14 -24.51 14.84 6.55
N ASP A 15 -24.23 15.31 5.34
CA ASP A 15 -23.04 15.01 4.54
C ASP A 15 -22.08 16.20 4.34
N ARG A 16 -22.44 17.42 4.83
CA ARG A 16 -21.64 18.64 4.67
C ARG A 16 -21.64 19.52 5.92
N LEU A 17 -20.53 20.25 6.11
CA LEU A 17 -20.29 21.09 7.31
C LEU A 17 -21.19 22.32 7.40
N ASP A 18 -21.65 22.84 6.27
CA ASP A 18 -22.50 24.04 6.15
C ASP A 18 -24.01 23.72 6.14
N HIS A 19 -24.40 22.49 6.54
CA HIS A 19 -25.80 22.09 6.54
C HIS A 19 -26.61 22.90 7.56
N PRO A 20 -27.80 23.46 7.16
CA PRO A 20 -28.58 24.37 8.01
C PRO A 20 -29.01 23.77 9.36
N LEU A 21 -29.12 22.44 9.46
CA LEU A 21 -29.47 21.78 10.71
C LEU A 21 -28.47 22.06 11.85
N PHE A 22 -27.20 22.32 11.53
CA PHE A 22 -26.24 22.70 12.56
C PHE A 22 -26.57 24.02 13.21
N GLU A 23 -27.05 25.00 12.41
CA GLU A 23 -27.45 26.32 12.92
C GLU A 23 -28.76 26.20 13.75
N GLU A 24 -29.74 25.42 13.27
CA GLU A 24 -30.99 25.12 13.99
C GLU A 24 -30.70 24.53 15.39
N LEU A 25 -29.77 23.57 15.47
CA LEU A 25 -29.48 22.85 16.70
C LEU A 25 -28.48 23.57 17.63
N ILE A 26 -27.77 24.60 17.17
CA ILE A 26 -26.80 25.36 17.99
C ILE A 26 -27.51 26.06 19.17
N ALA A 27 -28.78 26.49 19.00
CA ALA A 27 -29.58 27.11 20.03
C ALA A 27 -30.04 26.12 21.13
N ASP A 28 -29.90 24.82 20.92
CA ASP A 28 -30.25 23.80 21.92
C ASP A 28 -29.10 23.62 22.91
N GLY A 29 -29.24 24.23 24.10
CA GLY A 29 -28.19 24.25 25.13
C GLY A 29 -27.95 22.92 25.86
N ARG A 30 -28.66 21.83 25.50
CA ARG A 30 -28.46 20.51 26.15
C ARG A 30 -27.09 19.95 25.82
N ALA A 31 -26.31 19.60 26.84
CA ALA A 31 -24.94 19.10 26.68
C ALA A 31 -24.82 17.90 25.73
N GLY A 32 -25.82 16.99 25.75
CA GLY A 32 -25.86 15.83 24.86
C GLY A 32 -26.07 16.19 23.39
N VAL A 33 -26.79 17.28 23.09
CA VAL A 33 -26.98 17.82 21.73
C VAL A 33 -25.70 18.47 21.24
N GLN A 34 -25.08 19.33 22.05
CA GLN A 34 -23.81 20.01 21.71
C GLN A 34 -22.67 19.01 21.46
N ALA A 35 -22.60 17.94 22.29
CA ALA A 35 -21.64 16.86 22.06
C ALA A 35 -21.88 16.10 20.75
N ALA A 36 -23.15 15.86 20.37
CA ALA A 36 -23.50 15.20 19.12
C ALA A 36 -23.15 16.07 17.89
N ILE A 37 -23.44 17.38 17.94
CA ILE A 37 -23.07 18.35 16.90
C ILE A 37 -21.54 18.36 16.72
N SER A 38 -20.79 18.51 17.81
CA SER A 38 -19.32 18.57 17.80
C SER A 38 -18.69 17.27 17.27
N LYS A 39 -19.30 16.13 17.60
CA LYS A 39 -18.89 14.82 17.06
C LYS A 39 -19.09 14.75 15.55
N ARG A 40 -20.31 15.11 15.07
CA ARG A 40 -20.63 15.04 13.63
C ARG A 40 -19.78 16.01 12.82
N LYS A 41 -19.60 17.24 13.27
CA LYS A 41 -18.72 18.21 12.61
C LYS A 41 -17.28 17.69 12.51
N ARG A 42 -16.75 17.05 13.55
CA ARG A 42 -15.42 16.42 13.52
C ARG A 42 -15.33 15.26 12.52
N GLU A 43 -16.38 14.44 12.40
CA GLU A 43 -16.42 13.35 11.43
C GLU A 43 -16.43 13.90 10.00
N LEU A 44 -17.24 14.90 9.72
CA LEU A 44 -17.31 15.55 8.40
C LEU A 44 -15.99 16.27 8.06
N GLN A 45 -15.37 16.97 9.02
CA GLN A 45 -14.08 17.60 8.80
C GLN A 45 -13.01 16.58 8.42
N LYS A 46 -12.97 15.42 9.10
CA LYS A 46 -12.04 14.34 8.74
C LYS A 46 -12.27 13.81 7.33
N GLN A 47 -13.53 13.74 6.86
CA GLN A 47 -13.83 13.35 5.49
C GLN A 47 -13.31 14.38 4.49
N VAL A 48 -13.54 15.67 4.75
CA VAL A 48 -13.02 16.76 3.90
C VAL A 48 -11.48 16.75 3.86
N ASP A 49 -10.83 16.59 5.01
CA ASP A 49 -9.36 16.55 5.10
C ASP A 49 -8.80 15.33 4.35
N GLU A 50 -9.48 14.18 4.43
CA GLU A 50 -9.09 12.96 3.71
C GLU A 50 -9.28 13.13 2.20
N ASP A 51 -10.40 13.70 1.75
CA ASP A 51 -10.64 14.00 0.33
C ASP A 51 -9.57 14.93 -0.23
N LEU A 52 -9.19 15.98 0.51
CA LEU A 52 -8.13 16.90 0.11
C LEU A 52 -6.76 16.22 0.06
N ARG A 53 -6.50 15.28 0.97
CA ARG A 53 -5.27 14.50 0.98
C ARG A 53 -5.17 13.58 -0.24
N LEU A 54 -6.24 12.82 -0.53
CA LEU A 54 -6.30 11.96 -1.71
C LEU A 54 -6.18 12.78 -3.01
N GLU A 55 -6.82 13.95 -3.04
CA GLU A 55 -6.74 14.86 -4.18
C GLU A 55 -5.30 15.33 -4.45
N LYS A 56 -4.52 15.59 -3.40
CA LYS A 56 -3.09 15.91 -3.53
C LYS A 56 -2.28 14.73 -4.04
N MET A 57 -2.60 13.51 -3.63
CA MET A 57 -1.93 12.31 -4.11
C MET A 57 -2.23 11.98 -5.57
N LEU A 58 -3.29 12.55 -6.15
CA LEU A 58 -3.63 12.43 -7.58
C LEU A 58 -2.92 13.47 -8.47
N ALA A 59 -2.02 14.29 -7.93
CA ALA A 59 -1.44 15.39 -8.69
C ALA A 59 -0.70 14.94 -9.96
N TYR A 60 0.10 13.88 -9.89
CA TYR A 60 0.82 13.33 -11.04
C TYR A 60 -0.13 12.70 -12.07
N GLU A 61 -1.09 11.93 -11.60
CA GLU A 61 -2.10 11.31 -12.45
C GLU A 61 -2.92 12.39 -13.19
N LYS A 62 -3.35 13.44 -12.51
CA LYS A 62 -4.11 14.55 -13.12
C LYS A 62 -3.33 15.31 -14.18
N GLU A 63 -2.04 15.53 -13.95
CA GLU A 63 -1.18 16.14 -14.95
C GLU A 63 -1.10 15.30 -16.23
N LEU A 64 -1.03 13.98 -16.10
CA LEU A 64 -1.03 13.03 -17.21
C LEU A 64 -2.40 12.94 -17.90
N TYR A 65 -3.50 12.91 -17.12
CA TYR A 65 -4.86 12.94 -17.68
C TYR A 65 -5.12 14.21 -18.50
N ALA A 66 -4.62 15.37 -18.05
CA ALA A 66 -4.72 16.63 -18.78
C ALA A 66 -3.97 16.60 -20.12
N GLN A 67 -2.99 15.72 -20.29
CA GLN A 67 -2.26 15.46 -21.53
C GLN A 67 -2.92 14.38 -22.41
N GLY A 68 -4.09 13.85 -22.01
CA GLY A 68 -4.82 12.81 -22.73
C GLY A 68 -4.34 11.38 -22.48
N ILE A 69 -3.44 11.17 -21.49
CA ILE A 69 -2.96 9.86 -21.08
C ILE A 69 -3.96 9.29 -20.05
N GLN A 70 -4.57 8.15 -20.35
CA GLN A 70 -5.64 7.58 -19.49
C GLN A 70 -5.22 6.33 -18.73
N LEU A 71 -4.37 5.49 -19.31
CA LEU A 71 -3.90 4.26 -18.67
C LEU A 71 -2.54 4.52 -18.01
N ILE A 72 -2.59 4.90 -16.73
CA ILE A 72 -1.43 5.22 -15.92
C ILE A 72 -1.25 4.10 -14.89
N ALA A 73 -0.11 3.41 -14.93
CA ALA A 73 0.22 2.39 -13.95
C ALA A 73 1.14 2.96 -12.86
N GLY A 74 0.74 2.87 -11.61
CA GLY A 74 1.61 3.05 -10.46
C GLY A 74 2.36 1.75 -10.18
N VAL A 75 3.67 1.83 -9.92
CA VAL A 75 4.54 0.66 -9.69
C VAL A 75 5.34 0.85 -8.41
N ASP A 76 5.30 -0.16 -7.53
CA ASP A 76 6.07 -0.19 -6.28
C ASP A 76 6.52 -1.62 -5.96
N GLU A 77 7.50 -1.76 -5.07
CA GLU A 77 8.03 -3.03 -4.61
C GLU A 77 8.07 -3.15 -3.10
N VAL A 78 8.16 -4.39 -2.63
CA VAL A 78 8.39 -4.73 -1.22
C VAL A 78 9.34 -5.93 -1.11
N GLY A 79 10.10 -5.95 -0.01
CA GLY A 79 10.94 -7.11 0.28
C GLY A 79 12.36 -7.02 -0.24
N ARG A 80 12.93 -5.81 -0.42
CA ARG A 80 14.35 -5.65 -0.81
C ARG A 80 15.32 -5.94 0.32
N GLY A 81 15.00 -5.53 1.55
CA GLY A 81 15.89 -5.63 2.70
C GLY A 81 15.86 -6.93 3.52
N PRO A 82 14.82 -7.80 3.48
CA PRO A 82 14.78 -9.04 4.24
C PRO A 82 15.90 -10.02 3.90
N LEU A 83 16.27 -10.88 4.87
CA LEU A 83 17.22 -11.98 4.73
C LEU A 83 16.61 -13.22 4.07
N ALA A 84 15.27 -13.30 4.03
CA ALA A 84 14.54 -14.44 3.48
C ALA A 84 13.32 -14.03 2.68
N GLY A 85 12.92 -14.87 1.75
CA GLY A 85 11.72 -14.71 0.93
C GLY A 85 11.95 -13.83 -0.31
N PRO A 86 10.89 -13.68 -1.15
CA PRO A 86 10.97 -13.01 -2.43
C PRO A 86 11.01 -11.49 -2.31
N VAL A 87 11.40 -10.82 -3.40
CA VAL A 87 10.98 -9.46 -3.70
C VAL A 87 9.69 -9.53 -4.52
N VAL A 88 8.72 -8.70 -4.17
CA VAL A 88 7.41 -8.60 -4.85
C VAL A 88 7.25 -7.19 -5.36
N ALA A 89 6.94 -7.04 -6.64
CA ALA A 89 6.56 -5.77 -7.25
C ALA A 89 5.12 -5.86 -7.75
N VAL A 90 4.44 -4.72 -7.77
CA VAL A 90 3.06 -4.63 -8.23
C VAL A 90 2.91 -3.42 -9.13
N ALA A 91 2.13 -3.58 -10.19
CA ALA A 91 1.66 -2.51 -11.05
C ALA A 91 0.13 -2.39 -10.92
N VAL A 92 -0.39 -1.18 -10.74
CA VAL A 92 -1.83 -0.92 -10.57
C VAL A 92 -2.26 0.21 -11.49
N ILE A 93 -3.29 -0.02 -12.30
CA ILE A 93 -3.99 1.03 -13.06
C ILE A 93 -5.31 1.33 -12.33
N LEU A 94 -5.45 2.55 -11.83
CA LEU A 94 -6.69 3.03 -11.23
C LEU A 94 -7.53 3.79 -12.26
N PRO A 95 -8.88 3.81 -12.13
CA PRO A 95 -9.71 4.69 -12.93
C PRO A 95 -9.45 6.17 -12.60
N GLU A 96 -9.72 7.05 -13.55
CA GLU A 96 -9.65 8.49 -13.34
C GLU A 96 -10.51 8.93 -12.15
N ASN A 97 -10.00 9.83 -11.32
CA ASN A 97 -10.66 10.33 -10.11
C ASN A 97 -10.99 9.27 -9.04
N CYS A 98 -10.32 8.12 -9.09
CA CYS A 98 -10.43 7.09 -8.06
C CYS A 98 -10.07 7.66 -6.69
N LYS A 99 -10.87 7.36 -5.67
CA LYS A 99 -10.61 7.73 -4.27
C LYS A 99 -10.84 6.50 -3.39
N ILE A 100 -9.79 6.04 -2.75
CA ILE A 100 -9.84 4.94 -1.79
C ILE A 100 -9.51 5.52 -0.41
N PRO A 101 -10.51 5.73 0.46
CA PRO A 101 -10.28 6.30 1.79
C PRO A 101 -9.27 5.48 2.61
N GLY A 102 -8.30 6.17 3.20
CA GLY A 102 -7.23 5.55 3.98
C GLY A 102 -6.04 5.04 3.17
N LEU A 103 -6.11 5.03 1.83
CA LEU A 103 -4.97 4.66 0.98
C LEU A 103 -3.82 5.66 1.18
N ASN A 104 -2.63 5.16 1.46
CA ASN A 104 -1.42 5.92 1.74
C ASN A 104 -0.21 4.97 1.56
N ASP A 105 1.02 5.50 1.74
CA ASP A 105 2.21 4.71 2.00
C ASP A 105 1.90 3.57 2.98
N SER A 106 2.16 2.33 2.56
CA SER A 106 1.77 1.13 3.32
C SER A 106 2.33 1.11 4.75
N LYS A 107 3.48 1.76 4.99
CA LYS A 107 4.12 1.87 6.32
C LYS A 107 3.38 2.83 7.26
N LYS A 108 2.56 3.74 6.71
CA LYS A 108 1.73 4.70 7.48
C LYS A 108 0.34 4.16 7.79
N ILE A 109 -0.07 3.10 7.11
CA ILE A 109 -1.37 2.46 7.31
C ILE A 109 -1.28 1.51 8.51
N PRO A 110 -2.19 1.59 9.50
CA PRO A 110 -2.26 0.60 10.57
C PRO A 110 -2.46 -0.81 10.02
N LYS A 111 -1.72 -1.80 10.55
CA LYS A 111 -1.76 -3.21 10.09
C LYS A 111 -3.19 -3.75 9.99
N SER A 112 -4.07 -3.38 10.93
CA SER A 112 -5.49 -3.78 10.95
C SER A 112 -6.32 -3.26 9.77
N LYS A 113 -5.83 -2.26 9.02
CA LYS A 113 -6.53 -1.68 7.87
C LYS A 113 -5.97 -2.16 6.53
N HIS A 114 -4.80 -2.80 6.50
CA HIS A 114 -4.16 -3.23 5.26
C HIS A 114 -5.09 -4.09 4.41
N GLN A 115 -5.73 -5.12 5.00
CA GLN A 115 -6.60 -6.04 4.26
C GLN A 115 -7.82 -5.32 3.65
N ALA A 116 -8.44 -4.39 4.37
CA ALA A 116 -9.60 -3.65 3.87
C ALA A 116 -9.22 -2.73 2.70
N ILE A 117 -8.08 -2.03 2.81
CA ILE A 117 -7.58 -1.15 1.73
C ILE A 117 -7.13 -1.99 0.53
N TYR A 118 -6.44 -3.11 0.74
CA TYR A 118 -6.07 -4.06 -0.30
C TYR A 118 -7.29 -4.52 -1.11
N GLN A 119 -8.37 -4.93 -0.45
CA GLN A 119 -9.62 -5.32 -1.13
C GLN A 119 -10.22 -4.15 -1.91
N ALA A 120 -10.27 -2.96 -1.31
CA ALA A 120 -10.79 -1.78 -1.99
C ALA A 120 -9.97 -1.40 -3.24
N VAL A 121 -8.64 -1.61 -3.23
CA VAL A 121 -7.79 -1.44 -4.42
C VAL A 121 -8.15 -2.46 -5.49
N LEU A 122 -8.24 -3.75 -5.15
CA LEU A 122 -8.58 -4.81 -6.11
C LEU A 122 -9.97 -4.64 -6.73
N GLU A 123 -10.95 -4.15 -5.96
CA GLU A 123 -12.32 -3.92 -6.43
C GLU A 123 -12.42 -2.71 -7.36
N GLN A 124 -11.57 -1.70 -7.20
CA GLN A 124 -11.65 -0.45 -7.97
C GLN A 124 -10.63 -0.37 -9.10
N ALA A 125 -9.54 -1.12 -9.04
CA ALA A 125 -8.50 -1.10 -10.07
C ALA A 125 -9.03 -1.58 -11.42
N LEU A 126 -8.61 -0.91 -12.49
CA LEU A 126 -8.84 -1.36 -13.88
C LEU A 126 -7.97 -2.55 -14.24
N SER A 127 -6.77 -2.63 -13.66
CA SER A 127 -5.85 -3.74 -13.85
C SER A 127 -4.83 -3.79 -12.70
N VAL A 128 -4.43 -4.99 -12.31
CA VAL A 128 -3.40 -5.25 -11.30
C VAL A 128 -2.50 -6.37 -11.81
N GLY A 129 -1.20 -6.09 -11.90
CA GLY A 129 -0.19 -7.09 -12.23
C GLY A 129 0.78 -7.28 -11.08
N ILE A 130 1.21 -8.51 -10.83
CA ILE A 130 2.09 -8.88 -9.73
C ILE A 130 3.30 -9.63 -10.29
N GLY A 131 4.50 -9.14 -9.97
CA GLY A 131 5.74 -9.81 -10.31
C GLY A 131 6.48 -10.26 -9.05
N VAL A 132 7.01 -11.48 -9.08
CA VAL A 132 7.68 -12.11 -7.94
C VAL A 132 9.03 -12.66 -8.38
N LYS A 133 10.09 -12.30 -7.68
CA LYS A 133 11.42 -12.93 -7.84
C LYS A 133 11.86 -13.52 -6.51
N ASP A 134 12.16 -14.80 -6.53
CA ASP A 134 12.57 -15.55 -5.36
C ASP A 134 14.01 -15.23 -4.94
N ASN A 135 14.45 -15.83 -3.84
CA ASN A 135 15.80 -15.66 -3.34
C ASN A 135 16.87 -16.20 -4.30
N GLN A 136 16.56 -17.20 -5.13
CA GLN A 136 17.53 -17.75 -6.08
C GLN A 136 17.83 -16.73 -7.18
N VAL A 137 16.80 -16.06 -7.72
CA VAL A 137 16.99 -14.95 -8.68
C VAL A 137 17.74 -13.80 -8.01
N ILE A 138 17.39 -13.44 -6.76
CA ILE A 138 18.08 -12.37 -6.03
C ILE A 138 19.59 -12.69 -5.87
N ASP A 139 19.91 -13.93 -5.52
CA ASP A 139 21.31 -14.36 -5.34
C ASP A 139 22.10 -14.39 -6.67
N GLN A 140 21.41 -14.65 -7.80
CA GLN A 140 22.04 -14.67 -9.12
C GLN A 140 22.34 -13.29 -9.70
N VAL A 141 21.36 -12.36 -9.59
CA VAL A 141 21.45 -11.07 -10.30
C VAL A 141 21.58 -9.84 -9.38
N ASN A 142 21.60 -10.02 -8.07
CA ASN A 142 21.46 -9.06 -6.97
C ASN A 142 20.05 -8.50 -6.81
N ILE A 143 19.80 -7.86 -5.64
CA ILE A 143 18.47 -7.35 -5.26
C ILE A 143 17.98 -6.22 -6.17
N TYR A 144 18.86 -5.37 -6.68
CA TYR A 144 18.49 -4.25 -7.54
C TYR A 144 17.94 -4.74 -8.89
N GLU A 145 18.67 -5.65 -9.54
CA GLU A 145 18.23 -6.24 -10.81
C GLU A 145 17.03 -7.17 -10.62
N ALA A 146 16.95 -7.96 -9.54
CA ALA A 146 15.79 -8.77 -9.22
C ALA A 146 14.52 -7.91 -9.01
N THR A 147 14.67 -6.73 -8.39
CA THR A 147 13.56 -5.77 -8.25
C THR A 147 13.07 -5.28 -9.62
N LYS A 148 13.98 -4.92 -10.52
CA LYS A 148 13.59 -4.53 -11.90
C LYS A 148 12.88 -5.67 -12.63
N LEU A 149 13.39 -6.88 -12.53
CA LEU A 149 12.75 -8.06 -13.13
C LEU A 149 11.34 -8.30 -12.57
N ALA A 150 11.14 -8.11 -11.26
CA ALA A 150 9.81 -8.20 -10.66
C ALA A 150 8.88 -7.08 -11.16
N MET A 151 9.36 -5.84 -11.28
CA MET A 151 8.57 -4.73 -11.83
C MET A 151 8.20 -4.95 -13.29
N LEU A 152 9.13 -5.46 -14.11
CA LEU A 152 8.87 -5.80 -15.51
C LEU A 152 7.78 -6.86 -15.63
N GLU A 153 7.87 -7.92 -14.83
CA GLU A 153 6.85 -8.98 -14.76
C GLU A 153 5.49 -8.39 -14.33
N ALA A 154 5.45 -7.58 -13.28
CA ALA A 154 4.21 -6.93 -12.82
C ALA A 154 3.55 -6.08 -13.93
N ILE A 155 4.33 -5.36 -14.72
CA ILE A 155 3.82 -4.56 -15.84
C ILE A 155 3.31 -5.47 -16.99
N GLN A 156 3.97 -6.59 -17.24
CA GLN A 156 3.56 -7.56 -18.27
C GLN A 156 2.28 -8.32 -17.90
N GLU A 157 2.04 -8.53 -16.61
CA GLU A 157 0.84 -9.19 -16.08
C GLU A 157 -0.40 -8.27 -16.01
N LEU A 158 -0.27 -7.01 -16.41
CA LEU A 158 -1.44 -6.13 -16.52
C LEU A 158 -2.33 -6.55 -17.71
N ASP A 159 -3.64 -6.65 -17.48
CA ASP A 159 -4.64 -6.92 -18.54
C ASP A 159 -4.73 -5.79 -19.58
N GLN A 160 -4.32 -4.57 -19.20
CA GLN A 160 -4.32 -3.39 -20.04
C GLN A 160 -2.91 -2.82 -20.14
N GLN A 161 -2.46 -2.54 -21.35
CA GLN A 161 -1.13 -1.95 -21.56
C GLN A 161 -1.11 -0.49 -21.10
N PRO A 162 -0.26 -0.10 -20.14
CA PRO A 162 -0.18 1.27 -19.67
C PRO A 162 0.45 2.19 -20.72
N GLN A 163 -0.05 3.42 -20.78
CA GLN A 163 0.49 4.49 -21.61
C GLN A 163 1.63 5.24 -20.91
N HIS A 164 1.61 5.24 -19.56
CA HIS A 164 2.62 5.87 -18.72
C HIS A 164 2.80 5.10 -17.40
N LEU A 165 4.02 5.07 -16.90
CA LEU A 165 4.37 4.46 -15.62
C LEU A 165 4.77 5.54 -14.60
N LEU A 166 4.17 5.50 -13.43
CA LEU A 166 4.65 6.21 -12.23
C LEU A 166 5.35 5.19 -11.33
N ILE A 167 6.65 5.32 -11.12
CA ILE A 167 7.47 4.29 -10.45
C ILE A 167 8.11 4.87 -9.19
N ASP A 168 8.05 4.16 -8.06
CA ASP A 168 8.75 4.59 -6.85
C ASP A 168 10.26 4.44 -7.02
N ALA A 169 10.95 5.60 -7.04
CA ALA A 169 12.40 5.78 -7.01
C ALA A 169 13.25 4.90 -7.96
N MET A 170 12.65 4.30 -9.01
CA MET A 170 13.35 3.47 -10.00
C MET A 170 13.05 3.90 -11.43
N LYS A 171 13.89 3.43 -12.36
CA LYS A 171 13.69 3.55 -13.80
C LYS A 171 13.92 2.19 -14.46
N LEU A 172 13.01 1.83 -15.37
CA LEU A 172 13.06 0.57 -16.11
C LEU A 172 13.48 0.80 -17.55
N ASP A 173 14.12 -0.20 -18.14
CA ASP A 173 14.47 -0.18 -19.56
C ASP A 173 13.29 -0.73 -20.39
N LEU A 174 12.32 0.14 -20.62
CA LEU A 174 11.08 -0.14 -21.37
C LEU A 174 10.75 1.00 -22.32
N PRO A 175 10.14 0.71 -23.49
CA PRO A 175 9.70 1.74 -24.44
C PRO A 175 8.40 2.45 -24.01
N ILE A 176 8.02 2.36 -22.73
CA ILE A 176 6.85 3.03 -22.16
C ILE A 176 7.32 4.31 -21.46
N SER A 177 6.61 5.41 -21.69
CA SER A 177 6.87 6.67 -20.98
C SER A 177 6.78 6.48 -19.48
N GLN A 178 7.70 7.05 -18.70
CA GLN A 178 7.76 6.81 -17.25
C GLN A 178 8.28 8.02 -16.48
N THR A 179 7.74 8.18 -15.27
CA THR A 179 8.17 9.17 -14.28
C THR A 179 8.59 8.46 -13.00
N SER A 180 9.87 8.64 -12.62
CA SER A 180 10.37 8.15 -11.33
C SER A 180 10.09 9.18 -10.24
N ILE A 181 9.41 8.78 -9.17
CA ILE A 181 8.99 9.66 -8.08
C ILE A 181 9.64 9.20 -6.78
N ILE A 182 10.45 10.04 -6.15
CA ILE A 182 11.03 9.74 -4.83
C ILE A 182 9.93 9.77 -3.79
N LYS A 183 9.80 8.69 -2.99
CA LYS A 183 8.67 8.47 -2.06
C LYS A 183 7.33 8.51 -2.81
N GLY A 184 7.27 7.83 -3.93
CA GLY A 184 6.10 7.79 -4.80
C GLY A 184 4.87 7.25 -4.07
N ASP A 185 5.03 6.27 -3.20
CA ASP A 185 4.01 5.71 -2.31
C ASP A 185 3.30 6.73 -1.41
N ALA A 186 3.96 7.86 -1.10
CA ALA A 186 3.38 8.97 -0.34
C ALA A 186 2.83 10.10 -1.24
N ASN A 187 3.16 10.14 -2.53
CA ASN A 187 2.93 11.28 -3.42
C ASN A 187 2.05 10.97 -4.64
N SER A 188 1.87 9.70 -5.00
CA SER A 188 1.02 9.23 -6.11
C SER A 188 0.03 8.18 -5.59
N LEU A 189 -1.23 8.32 -5.98
CA LEU A 189 -2.29 7.40 -5.52
C LEU A 189 -2.13 6.01 -6.13
N SER A 190 -1.75 5.93 -7.40
CA SER A 190 -1.52 4.65 -8.09
C SER A 190 -0.30 3.91 -7.54
N ILE A 191 0.79 4.62 -7.19
CA ILE A 191 1.95 4.01 -6.52
C ILE A 191 1.57 3.54 -5.11
N ALA A 192 0.80 4.34 -4.34
CA ALA A 192 0.31 3.92 -3.03
C ALA A 192 -0.55 2.65 -3.11
N ALA A 193 -1.40 2.53 -4.14
CA ALA A 193 -2.17 1.32 -4.39
C ALA A 193 -1.27 0.11 -4.64
N ALA A 194 -0.25 0.25 -5.50
CA ALA A 194 0.76 -0.78 -5.75
C ALA A 194 1.50 -1.18 -4.47
N SER A 195 1.91 -0.19 -3.65
CA SER A 195 2.57 -0.39 -2.36
C SER A 195 1.76 -1.27 -1.41
N VAL A 196 0.46 -0.98 -1.25
CA VAL A 196 -0.43 -1.75 -0.37
C VAL A 196 -0.64 -3.17 -0.90
N VAL A 197 -0.86 -3.32 -2.21
CA VAL A 197 -1.04 -4.66 -2.82
C VAL A 197 0.23 -5.48 -2.69
N ALA A 198 1.39 -4.91 -2.99
CA ALA A 198 2.68 -5.58 -2.83
C ALA A 198 2.92 -6.02 -1.37
N LYS A 199 2.66 -5.11 -0.41
CA LYS A 199 2.83 -5.38 1.02
C LYS A 199 1.96 -6.53 1.50
N VAL A 200 0.66 -6.50 1.20
CA VAL A 200 -0.27 -7.55 1.65
C VAL A 200 0.05 -8.89 0.98
N THR A 201 0.32 -8.88 -0.32
CA THR A 201 0.70 -10.10 -1.06
C THR A 201 1.94 -10.74 -0.47
N ARG A 202 3.00 -9.97 -0.23
CA ARG A 202 4.22 -10.51 0.35
C ARG A 202 4.04 -10.98 1.79
N ASP A 203 3.27 -10.25 2.61
CA ASP A 203 2.99 -10.68 3.98
C ASP A 203 2.25 -12.04 4.03
N GLN A 204 1.32 -12.27 3.11
CA GLN A 204 0.64 -13.57 2.95
C GLN A 204 1.62 -14.69 2.57
N MET A 205 2.55 -14.41 1.65
CA MET A 205 3.61 -15.38 1.28
C MET A 205 4.50 -15.71 2.47
N MET A 206 4.91 -14.69 3.25
CA MET A 206 5.76 -14.89 4.42
C MET A 206 5.03 -15.61 5.55
N ALA A 207 3.71 -15.41 5.70
CA ALA A 207 2.90 -16.16 6.64
C ALA A 207 2.78 -17.66 6.24
N ALA A 208 2.73 -17.96 4.95
CA ALA A 208 2.79 -19.33 4.47
C ALA A 208 4.17 -19.99 4.75
N TYR A 209 5.25 -19.26 4.51
CA TYR A 209 6.60 -19.73 4.85
C TYR A 209 6.82 -19.93 6.36
N ASP A 210 6.13 -19.15 7.21
CA ASP A 210 6.18 -19.35 8.66
C ASP A 210 5.61 -20.71 9.10
N GLN A 211 4.61 -21.21 8.36
CA GLN A 211 4.06 -22.55 8.59
C GLN A 211 4.98 -23.66 8.06
N GLU A 212 5.63 -23.42 6.92
CA GLU A 212 6.53 -24.39 6.29
C GLU A 212 7.89 -24.47 7.02
N TYR A 213 8.40 -23.34 7.52
CA TYR A 213 9.66 -23.21 8.25
C TYR A 213 9.43 -22.59 9.63
N PRO A 214 8.87 -23.32 10.60
CA PRO A 214 8.59 -22.79 11.93
C PRO A 214 9.89 -22.46 12.70
N GLY A 215 9.82 -21.44 13.56
CA GLY A 215 10.93 -21.06 14.44
C GLY A 215 11.75 -19.85 14.00
N TYR A 216 11.42 -19.25 12.86
CA TYR A 216 12.04 -18.01 12.35
C TYR A 216 11.15 -16.76 12.48
N ASP A 217 9.90 -16.93 12.88
CA ASP A 217 8.91 -15.86 13.08
C ASP A 217 8.61 -15.06 11.79
N PHE A 218 8.65 -15.73 10.62
CA PHE A 218 8.44 -15.08 9.32
C PHE A 218 7.10 -14.38 9.18
N GLY A 219 6.07 -14.91 9.82
CA GLY A 219 4.72 -14.32 9.83
C GLY A 219 4.66 -12.95 10.54
N GLN A 220 5.61 -12.64 11.42
CA GLN A 220 5.68 -11.35 12.11
C GLN A 220 6.77 -10.45 11.53
N ASN A 221 7.96 -10.99 11.28
CA ASN A 221 9.12 -10.21 10.82
C ASN A 221 9.22 -10.08 9.30
N ALA A 222 8.38 -10.79 8.54
CA ALA A 222 8.41 -10.81 7.07
C ALA A 222 9.80 -11.09 6.47
N GLY A 223 10.63 -11.89 7.17
CA GLY A 223 11.97 -12.26 6.76
C GLY A 223 13.07 -11.23 7.09
N TYR A 224 12.75 -10.14 7.77
CA TYR A 224 13.76 -9.19 8.27
C TYR A 224 14.56 -9.80 9.42
N GLY A 225 15.84 -9.40 9.55
CA GLY A 225 16.77 -9.89 10.55
C GLY A 225 16.50 -9.37 11.97
N THR A 226 15.31 -9.68 12.50
CA THR A 226 14.96 -9.43 13.90
C THR A 226 15.65 -10.41 14.83
N SER A 227 15.67 -10.14 16.15
CA SER A 227 16.26 -11.05 17.12
C SER A 227 15.69 -12.47 17.00
N ASN A 228 14.34 -12.60 16.87
CA ASN A 228 13.69 -13.89 16.70
C ASN A 228 14.17 -14.64 15.44
N HIS A 229 14.33 -13.91 14.32
CA HIS A 229 14.84 -14.51 13.08
C HIS A 229 16.28 -14.99 13.22
N LEU A 230 17.16 -14.17 13.83
CA LEU A 230 18.57 -14.53 14.06
C LEU A 230 18.71 -15.70 15.04
N GLU A 231 17.91 -15.74 16.11
CA GLU A 231 17.85 -16.90 17.01
C GLU A 231 17.35 -18.17 16.28
N GLY A 232 16.38 -18.01 15.37
CA GLY A 232 15.92 -19.10 14.51
C GLY A 232 17.04 -19.65 13.64
N LEU A 233 17.87 -18.77 13.04
CA LEU A 233 19.05 -19.15 12.25
C LEU A 233 20.09 -19.89 13.10
N GLU A 234 20.35 -19.45 14.33
CA GLU A 234 21.30 -20.13 15.24
C GLU A 234 20.81 -21.53 15.62
N ARG A 235 19.51 -21.72 15.84
CA ARG A 235 18.91 -23.00 16.30
C ARG A 235 18.66 -23.99 15.18
N HIS A 236 18.22 -23.51 14.01
CA HIS A 236 17.69 -24.36 12.94
C HIS A 236 18.51 -24.27 11.63
N GLY A 237 19.46 -23.32 11.56
CA GLY A 237 20.27 -23.09 10.36
C GLY A 237 19.53 -22.32 9.27
N VAL A 238 20.04 -22.40 8.04
CA VAL A 238 19.53 -21.68 6.87
C VAL A 238 18.48 -22.53 6.14
N THR A 239 17.35 -21.94 5.82
CA THR A 239 16.29 -22.60 5.02
C THR A 239 16.46 -22.33 3.51
N PRO A 240 15.76 -23.06 2.63
CA PRO A 240 15.79 -22.85 1.17
C PRO A 240 15.39 -21.44 0.71
N ILE A 241 14.60 -20.69 1.51
CA ILE A 241 14.13 -19.35 1.14
C ILE A 241 15.06 -18.22 1.59
N HIS A 242 16.15 -18.52 2.31
CA HIS A 242 17.12 -17.51 2.71
C HIS A 242 17.98 -17.04 1.52
N ARG A 243 18.32 -15.77 1.54
CA ARG A 243 19.14 -15.12 0.50
C ARG A 243 20.62 -15.30 0.85
N ARG A 244 21.30 -16.19 0.14
CA ARG A 244 22.68 -16.55 0.41
C ARG A 244 23.67 -15.41 0.13
N SER A 245 23.30 -14.46 -0.72
CA SER A 245 24.11 -13.27 -1.00
C SER A 245 24.01 -12.17 0.08
N PHE A 246 23.12 -12.33 1.09
CA PHE A 246 22.91 -11.34 2.14
C PHE A 246 23.60 -11.75 3.44
N GLU A 247 24.24 -10.78 4.12
CA GLU A 247 24.74 -11.02 5.48
C GLU A 247 23.60 -11.03 6.51
N PRO A 248 23.64 -11.91 7.52
CA PRO A 248 24.71 -12.86 7.86
C PRO A 248 24.64 -14.21 7.12
N ILE A 249 23.63 -14.45 6.28
CA ILE A 249 23.42 -15.74 5.60
C ILE A 249 24.63 -16.11 4.73
N LYS A 250 25.21 -15.12 4.04
CA LYS A 250 26.40 -15.32 3.20
C LYS A 250 27.55 -15.97 3.98
N SER A 251 27.89 -15.40 5.13
CA SER A 251 28.94 -15.93 6.00
C SER A 251 28.60 -17.30 6.57
N MET A 252 27.31 -17.59 6.87
CA MET A 252 26.90 -18.90 7.38
C MET A 252 26.96 -20.02 6.33
N THR A 253 26.83 -19.69 5.06
CA THR A 253 26.74 -20.67 3.96
C THR A 253 28.03 -20.74 3.12
N ASN A 254 29.04 -19.90 3.40
CA ASN A 254 30.23 -19.72 2.57
C ASN A 254 29.89 -19.49 1.09
N PHE A 255 28.87 -18.65 0.86
CA PHE A 255 28.38 -18.30 -0.48
C PHE A 255 29.32 -17.27 -1.11
N ASP A 256 29.97 -17.65 -2.21
CA ASP A 256 30.91 -16.83 -3.01
C ASP A 256 30.23 -16.15 -4.19
#